data_6ee41f4e73c0362d920531745604fcc7
#
_entry.id   6ee41f4e73c0362d920531745604fcc7
#
_cell.length_a   1.000
_cell.length_b   1.000
_cell.length_c   1.000
_cell.angle_alpha   90.00
_cell.angle_beta   90.00
_cell.angle_gamma   90.00
#
_symmetry.space_group_name_H-M   'P 1'
#
loop_
_entity.id
_entity.type
_entity.pdbx_description
1 polymer ?
#
loop_
_entity_poly.entity_id
_entity_poly.type
_entity_poly.pdbx_seq_one_letter_code
_entity_poly.pdbx_strand_id
1 'polypeptide(L)'
;MSTFTPDVAVIAGVGPGLGASLARKFAKEGCRLALLARSSDFLESFSEQLRRDGTETLAIATDLGEPEQVTAAFERIHQRLGPVDLLVNNASASGPFGQPFVEITLESFSRGWRVGVLGSFLCSQAVVPDMLKKNAGCILFTGATSSVRGAAITFSSAKFGLRGLAQALARELWPKGIHIAHIVIDGVIHEREFELGSQNQSAEPLMNPIAIAEAYWGLAKQDSSAWTLELDLRPYGEKFFE
;
A
#
# COMPACT_ATOMS: atom_id res chain seq x y z
N MET A 1 8.65 26.18 -6.96
CA MET A 1 9.14 25.18 -6.00
C MET A 1 9.38 23.87 -6.77
N SER A 2 10.45 23.14 -6.50
CA SER A 2 10.71 21.85 -7.18
C SER A 2 9.63 20.86 -6.78
N THR A 3 8.90 20.28 -7.73
CA THR A 3 7.92 19.22 -7.45
C THR A 3 8.68 17.99 -7.00
N PHE A 4 8.30 17.41 -5.87
CA PHE A 4 8.83 16.14 -5.41
C PHE A 4 8.62 15.05 -6.47
N THR A 5 9.70 14.35 -6.82
CA THR A 5 9.64 13.25 -7.78
C THR A 5 10.40 12.07 -7.17
N PRO A 6 9.68 11.00 -6.77
CA PRO A 6 10.32 9.84 -6.17
C PRO A 6 11.16 9.10 -7.22
N ASP A 7 12.39 8.73 -6.85
CA ASP A 7 13.27 7.88 -7.64
C ASP A 7 13.11 6.40 -7.21
N VAL A 8 13.17 6.12 -5.91
CA VAL A 8 13.00 4.76 -5.37
C VAL A 8 11.65 4.61 -4.70
N ALA A 9 10.83 3.70 -5.21
CA ALA A 9 9.54 3.37 -4.62
C ALA A 9 9.50 1.93 -4.08
N VAL A 10 8.98 1.75 -2.86
CA VAL A 10 8.74 0.45 -2.24
C VAL A 10 7.25 0.19 -2.19
N ILE A 11 6.83 -0.99 -2.65
CA ILE A 11 5.45 -1.46 -2.48
C ILE A 11 5.46 -2.66 -1.55
N ALA A 12 5.02 -2.44 -0.32
CA ALA A 12 4.89 -3.47 0.70
C ALA A 12 3.52 -4.14 0.59
N GLY A 13 3.48 -5.30 -0.04
CA GLY A 13 2.25 -6.04 -0.34
C GLY A 13 1.90 -6.03 -1.82
N VAL A 14 2.69 -6.75 -2.64
CA VAL A 14 2.44 -6.90 -4.08
C VAL A 14 1.70 -8.20 -4.35
N GLY A 15 0.55 -8.07 -4.98
CA GLY A 15 -0.25 -9.17 -5.54
C GLY A 15 -0.74 -8.80 -6.94
N PRO A 16 -1.47 -9.70 -7.63
CA PRO A 16 -1.87 -9.51 -9.03
C PRO A 16 -2.85 -8.34 -9.27
N GLY A 17 -3.54 -7.88 -8.22
CA GLY A 17 -4.47 -6.74 -8.28
C GLY A 17 -3.77 -5.38 -8.11
N LEU A 18 -4.16 -4.65 -7.06
CA LEU A 18 -3.70 -3.27 -6.81
C LEU A 18 -2.17 -3.17 -6.72
N GLY A 19 -1.50 -4.09 -6.01
CA GLY A 19 -0.04 -4.03 -5.86
C GLY A 19 0.71 -4.06 -7.20
N ALA A 20 0.27 -4.89 -8.14
CA ALA A 20 0.84 -4.95 -9.48
C ALA A 20 0.54 -3.67 -10.29
N SER A 21 -0.67 -3.12 -10.17
CA SER A 21 -1.05 -1.87 -10.86
C SER A 21 -0.28 -0.66 -10.33
N LEU A 22 -0.05 -0.58 -9.01
CA LEU A 22 0.82 0.43 -8.39
C LEU A 22 2.25 0.32 -8.95
N ALA A 23 2.81 -0.91 -9.00
CA ALA A 23 4.16 -1.12 -9.51
C ALA A 23 4.30 -0.71 -10.98
N ARG A 24 3.34 -1.09 -11.86
CA ARG A 24 3.34 -0.67 -13.27
C ARG A 24 3.22 0.84 -13.40
N LYS A 25 2.34 1.48 -12.61
CA LYS A 25 2.20 2.94 -12.65
C LYS A 25 3.52 3.63 -12.27
N PHE A 26 4.13 3.25 -11.15
CA PHE A 26 5.36 3.88 -10.70
C PHE A 26 6.55 3.58 -11.62
N ALA A 27 6.62 2.38 -12.21
CA ALA A 27 7.58 2.05 -13.26
C ALA A 27 7.46 2.98 -14.47
N LYS A 28 6.22 3.19 -14.95
CA LYS A 28 5.93 4.10 -16.07
C LYS A 28 6.34 5.55 -15.78
N GLU A 29 6.27 5.94 -14.52
CA GLU A 29 6.67 7.28 -14.06
C GLU A 29 8.19 7.40 -13.79
N GLY A 30 8.95 6.33 -14.05
CA GLY A 30 10.41 6.32 -13.97
C GLY A 30 11.00 5.90 -12.63
N CYS A 31 10.19 5.40 -11.68
CA CYS A 31 10.70 4.92 -10.41
C CYS A 31 11.45 3.58 -10.56
N ARG A 32 12.55 3.43 -9.82
CA ARG A 32 13.13 2.14 -9.48
C ARG A 32 12.33 1.51 -8.37
N LEU A 33 12.09 0.20 -8.45
CA LEU A 33 11.08 -0.46 -7.62
C LEU A 33 11.66 -1.52 -6.69
N ALA A 34 11.23 -1.53 -5.42
CA ALA A 34 11.31 -2.68 -4.54
C ALA A 34 9.91 -3.24 -4.30
N LEU A 35 9.74 -4.53 -4.54
CA LEU A 35 8.48 -5.25 -4.44
C LEU A 35 8.56 -6.27 -3.32
N LEU A 36 7.69 -6.12 -2.31
CA LEU A 36 7.64 -7.02 -1.16
C LEU A 36 6.32 -7.80 -1.16
N ALA A 37 6.39 -9.13 -1.08
CA ALA A 37 5.26 -10.02 -0.84
C ALA A 37 5.75 -11.39 -0.35
N ARG A 38 4.85 -12.22 0.15
CA ARG A 38 5.19 -13.57 0.62
C ARG A 38 5.46 -14.56 -0.52
N SER A 39 4.71 -14.44 -1.62
CA SER A 39 4.83 -15.35 -2.76
C SER A 39 6.01 -14.96 -3.64
N SER A 40 7.09 -15.76 -3.60
CA SER A 40 8.26 -15.59 -4.45
C SER A 40 7.93 -15.73 -5.93
N ASP A 41 7.15 -16.75 -6.30
CA ASP A 41 6.90 -17.10 -7.70
C ASP A 41 6.22 -15.97 -8.48
N PHE A 42 5.18 -15.36 -7.87
CA PHE A 42 4.53 -14.20 -8.47
C PHE A 42 5.48 -13.00 -8.55
N LEU A 43 6.21 -12.72 -7.46
CA LEU A 43 7.14 -11.59 -7.42
C LEU A 43 8.24 -11.69 -8.46
N GLU A 44 8.85 -12.87 -8.61
CA GLU A 44 9.94 -13.10 -9.55
C GLU A 44 9.47 -12.92 -10.98
N SER A 45 8.38 -13.60 -11.39
CA SER A 45 7.83 -13.49 -12.74
C SER A 45 7.40 -12.06 -13.08
N PHE A 46 6.75 -11.38 -12.14
CA PHE A 46 6.30 -10.00 -12.31
C PHE A 46 7.47 -9.01 -12.38
N SER A 47 8.46 -9.18 -11.50
CA SER A 47 9.68 -8.39 -11.50
C SER A 47 10.48 -8.55 -12.79
N GLU A 48 10.56 -9.77 -13.36
CA GLU A 48 11.18 -10.01 -14.67
C GLU A 48 10.45 -9.28 -15.80
N GLN A 49 9.12 -9.24 -15.77
CA GLN A 49 8.33 -8.48 -16.73
C GLN A 49 8.70 -6.99 -16.66
N LEU A 50 8.70 -6.39 -15.48
CA LEU A 50 9.04 -4.97 -15.31
C LEU A 50 10.49 -4.66 -15.74
N ARG A 51 11.43 -5.59 -15.50
CA ARG A 51 12.82 -5.43 -15.97
C ARG A 51 12.95 -5.51 -17.48
N ARG A 52 12.18 -6.38 -18.16
CA ARG A 52 12.12 -6.42 -19.63
C ARG A 52 11.56 -5.12 -20.22
N ASP A 53 10.66 -4.47 -19.50
CA ASP A 53 10.08 -3.17 -19.86
C ASP A 53 11.03 -1.99 -19.50
N GLY A 54 12.24 -2.28 -19.01
CA GLY A 54 13.29 -1.30 -18.72
C GLY A 54 13.31 -0.73 -17.31
N THR A 55 12.50 -1.27 -16.38
CA THR A 55 12.46 -0.78 -15.00
C THR A 55 13.41 -1.55 -14.09
N GLU A 56 14.30 -0.85 -13.40
CA GLU A 56 15.11 -1.47 -12.35
C GLU A 56 14.21 -1.92 -11.20
N THR A 57 14.14 -3.24 -10.98
CA THR A 57 13.21 -3.84 -10.04
C THR A 57 13.89 -4.88 -9.16
N LEU A 58 13.70 -4.76 -7.85
CA LEU A 58 14.16 -5.66 -6.81
C LEU A 58 12.95 -6.36 -6.17
N ALA A 59 12.81 -7.67 -6.39
CA ALA A 59 11.81 -8.50 -5.74
C ALA A 59 12.41 -9.15 -4.49
N ILE A 60 11.70 -9.07 -3.35
CA ILE A 60 12.13 -9.68 -2.09
C ILE A 60 10.94 -10.38 -1.45
N ALA A 61 11.01 -11.70 -1.37
CA ALA A 61 10.03 -12.47 -0.61
C ALA A 61 10.10 -12.08 0.87
N THR A 62 9.01 -11.51 1.39
CA THR A 62 8.98 -10.93 2.74
C THR A 62 7.61 -11.14 3.36
N ASP A 63 7.58 -11.78 4.52
CA ASP A 63 6.42 -11.74 5.39
C ASP A 63 6.49 -10.48 6.26
N LEU A 64 5.60 -9.53 6.00
CA LEU A 64 5.56 -8.26 6.73
C LEU A 64 5.11 -8.40 8.20
N GLY A 65 4.61 -9.56 8.59
CA GLY A 65 4.32 -9.88 9.98
C GLY A 65 5.53 -10.36 10.78
N GLU A 66 6.71 -10.48 10.15
CA GLU A 66 7.95 -10.98 10.75
C GLU A 66 9.01 -9.86 10.75
N PRO A 67 9.31 -9.26 11.91
CA PRO A 67 10.19 -8.08 12.01
C PRO A 67 11.57 -8.26 11.39
N GLU A 68 12.17 -9.44 11.57
CA GLU A 68 13.51 -9.77 11.06
C GLU A 68 13.52 -9.80 9.53
N GLN A 69 12.43 -10.30 8.90
CA GLN A 69 12.32 -10.32 7.44
C GLN A 69 12.15 -8.90 6.88
N VAL A 70 11.38 -8.05 7.56
CA VAL A 70 11.23 -6.63 7.17
C VAL A 70 12.57 -5.91 7.26
N THR A 71 13.30 -6.07 8.37
CA THR A 71 14.63 -5.46 8.55
C THR A 71 15.58 -5.89 7.44
N ALA A 72 15.73 -7.19 7.20
CA ALA A 72 16.61 -7.72 6.16
C ALA A 72 16.21 -7.25 4.74
N ALA A 73 14.89 -7.13 4.47
CA ALA A 73 14.41 -6.61 3.20
C ALA A 73 14.82 -5.16 2.98
N PHE A 74 14.66 -4.27 3.97
CA PHE A 74 15.04 -2.87 3.84
C PHE A 74 16.55 -2.65 3.81
N GLU A 75 17.35 -3.44 4.52
CA GLU A 75 18.80 -3.44 4.37
C GLU A 75 19.21 -3.76 2.92
N ARG A 76 18.60 -4.78 2.32
CA ARG A 76 18.85 -5.16 0.94
C ARG A 76 18.38 -4.09 -0.06
N ILE A 77 17.25 -3.42 0.20
CA ILE A 77 16.75 -2.30 -0.60
C ILE A 77 17.77 -1.15 -0.58
N HIS A 78 18.22 -0.74 0.60
CA HIS A 78 19.22 0.32 0.74
C HIS A 78 20.54 0.01 0.03
N GLN A 79 21.00 -1.24 0.10
CA GLN A 79 22.24 -1.67 -0.56
C GLN A 79 22.12 -1.66 -2.09
N ARG A 80 20.95 -1.98 -2.64
CA ARG A 80 20.76 -2.19 -4.08
C ARG A 80 20.17 -0.97 -4.80
N LEU A 81 19.23 -0.30 -4.18
CA LEU A 81 18.49 0.82 -4.77
C LEU A 81 18.80 2.17 -4.07
N GLY A 82 19.35 2.14 -2.87
CA GLY A 82 19.60 3.35 -2.09
C GLY A 82 18.39 3.81 -1.26
N PRO A 83 18.37 5.09 -0.87
CA PRO A 83 17.35 5.66 -0.01
C PRO A 83 15.97 5.67 -0.69
N VAL A 84 14.94 5.27 0.06
CA VAL A 84 13.55 5.20 -0.42
C VAL A 84 12.90 6.57 -0.37
N ASP A 85 12.24 6.97 -1.46
CA ASP A 85 11.50 8.23 -1.58
C ASP A 85 9.99 8.05 -1.41
N LEU A 86 9.45 6.90 -1.84
CA LEU A 86 8.03 6.58 -1.79
C LEU A 86 7.84 5.18 -1.20
N LEU A 87 7.03 5.08 -0.14
CA LEU A 87 6.60 3.81 0.44
C LEU A 87 5.07 3.68 0.32
N VAL A 88 4.60 2.54 -0.20
CA VAL A 88 3.19 2.17 -0.13
C VAL A 88 3.01 0.96 0.77
N ASN A 89 2.36 1.15 1.90
CA ASN A 89 1.91 0.09 2.81
C ASN A 89 0.57 -0.47 2.29
N ASN A 90 0.64 -1.49 1.45
CA ASN A 90 -0.52 -2.06 0.77
C ASN A 90 -0.95 -3.43 1.31
N ALA A 91 -0.10 -4.10 2.06
CA ALA A 91 -0.40 -5.43 2.57
C ALA A 91 -1.52 -5.43 3.62
N SER A 92 -2.31 -6.48 3.57
CA SER A 92 -3.27 -6.80 4.64
C SER A 92 -3.37 -8.33 4.80
N ALA A 93 -3.74 -8.77 6.00
CA ALA A 93 -4.20 -10.12 6.22
C ALA A 93 -5.65 -10.00 6.71
N SER A 94 -6.57 -10.42 5.87
CA SER A 94 -7.97 -10.57 6.26
C SER A 94 -8.17 -12.02 6.72
N GLY A 95 -8.82 -12.19 7.87
CA GLY A 95 -9.44 -13.46 8.20
C GLY A 95 -10.69 -13.69 7.33
N PRO A 96 -11.35 -14.82 7.46
CA PRO A 96 -12.61 -15.07 6.75
C PRO A 96 -13.64 -13.98 7.10
N PHE A 97 -14.26 -13.39 6.08
CA PHE A 97 -15.37 -12.47 6.26
C PHE A 97 -16.60 -13.24 6.79
N GLY A 98 -17.33 -12.64 7.75
CA GLY A 98 -18.55 -13.24 8.31
C GLY A 98 -18.32 -14.32 9.36
N GLN A 99 -17.08 -14.55 9.81
CA GLN A 99 -16.82 -15.50 10.90
C GLN A 99 -17.40 -14.98 12.21
N PRO A 100 -18.18 -15.81 12.98
CA PRO A 100 -18.69 -15.44 14.29
C PRO A 100 -17.56 -15.08 15.27
N PHE A 101 -17.78 -14.07 16.12
CA PHE A 101 -16.75 -13.60 17.06
C PHE A 101 -16.13 -14.72 17.91
N VAL A 102 -16.95 -15.62 18.39
CA VAL A 102 -16.53 -16.74 19.26
C VAL A 102 -15.64 -17.76 18.56
N GLU A 103 -15.61 -17.75 17.23
CA GLU A 103 -14.78 -18.65 16.41
C GLU A 103 -13.48 -18.00 15.95
N ILE A 104 -13.31 -16.70 16.17
CA ILE A 104 -12.08 -15.99 15.80
C ILE A 104 -10.96 -16.42 16.74
N THR A 105 -9.94 -17.04 16.18
CA THR A 105 -8.76 -17.46 16.97
C THR A 105 -7.84 -16.29 17.27
N LEU A 106 -7.10 -16.38 18.38
CA LEU A 106 -6.05 -15.40 18.72
C LEU A 106 -5.02 -15.28 17.58
N GLU A 107 -4.66 -16.40 16.94
CA GLU A 107 -3.71 -16.41 15.82
C GLU A 107 -4.23 -15.61 14.63
N SER A 108 -5.49 -15.84 14.21
CA SER A 108 -6.11 -15.10 13.11
C SER A 108 -6.20 -13.59 13.41
N PHE A 109 -6.63 -13.23 14.62
CA PHE A 109 -6.69 -11.83 15.05
C PHE A 109 -5.32 -11.18 15.09
N SER A 110 -4.34 -11.83 15.70
CA SER A 110 -2.96 -11.35 15.82
C SER A 110 -2.29 -11.22 14.44
N ARG A 111 -2.57 -12.13 13.52
CA ARG A 111 -2.05 -12.10 12.15
C ARG A 111 -2.50 -10.85 11.40
N GLY A 112 -3.78 -10.47 11.53
CA GLY A 112 -4.30 -9.22 10.95
C GLY A 112 -3.51 -8.00 11.39
N TRP A 113 -3.24 -7.89 12.67
CA TRP A 113 -2.47 -6.80 13.27
C TRP A 113 -0.99 -6.85 12.90
N ARG A 114 -0.37 -8.03 12.96
CA ARG A 114 1.07 -8.18 12.60
C ARG A 114 1.33 -7.74 11.16
N VAL A 115 0.52 -8.19 10.21
CA VAL A 115 0.73 -7.82 8.80
C VAL A 115 0.29 -6.39 8.52
N GLY A 116 -0.92 -6.01 8.97
CA GLY A 116 -1.53 -4.74 8.59
C GLY A 116 -0.95 -3.53 9.34
N VAL A 117 -0.73 -3.65 10.64
CA VAL A 117 -0.32 -2.52 11.49
C VAL A 117 1.17 -2.58 11.79
N LEU A 118 1.65 -3.66 12.42
CA LEU A 118 3.07 -3.78 12.78
C LEU A 118 3.97 -3.77 11.54
N GLY A 119 3.63 -4.50 10.48
CA GLY A 119 4.39 -4.50 9.24
C GLY A 119 4.47 -3.10 8.61
N SER A 120 3.36 -2.36 8.58
CA SER A 120 3.34 -0.98 8.09
C SER A 120 4.16 -0.02 8.97
N PHE A 121 4.13 -0.21 10.28
CA PHE A 121 4.98 0.53 11.22
C PHE A 121 6.47 0.27 10.93
N LEU A 122 6.88 -0.99 10.84
CA LEU A 122 8.27 -1.38 10.60
C LEU A 122 8.78 -0.87 9.23
N CYS A 123 7.98 -1.01 8.17
CA CYS A 123 8.32 -0.47 6.85
C CYS A 123 8.50 1.05 6.91
N SER A 124 7.59 1.76 7.58
CA SER A 124 7.68 3.22 7.74
C SER A 124 8.91 3.62 8.56
N GLN A 125 9.19 2.91 9.65
CA GLN A 125 10.36 3.15 10.49
C GLN A 125 11.68 2.97 9.72
N ALA A 126 11.73 2.03 8.78
CA ALA A 126 12.91 1.77 7.96
C ALA A 126 13.23 2.89 6.96
N VAL A 127 12.21 3.62 6.45
CA VAL A 127 12.43 4.65 5.41
C VAL A 127 12.50 6.08 5.96
N VAL A 128 11.85 6.35 7.09
CA VAL A 128 11.75 7.70 7.68
C VAL A 128 13.11 8.35 7.94
N PRO A 129 14.15 7.66 8.45
CA PRO A 129 15.45 8.29 8.69
C PRO A 129 16.08 8.96 7.46
N ASP A 130 15.96 8.34 6.28
CA ASP A 130 16.50 8.91 5.04
C ASP A 130 15.60 10.00 4.46
N MET A 131 14.29 9.87 4.58
CA MET A 131 13.33 10.93 4.23
C MET A 131 13.56 12.18 5.07
N LEU A 132 13.85 12.04 6.37
CA LEU A 132 14.19 13.17 7.26
C LEU A 132 15.47 13.87 6.85
N LYS A 133 16.52 13.14 6.44
CA LYS A 133 17.76 13.75 5.94
C LYS A 133 17.54 14.58 4.67
N LYS A 134 16.60 14.16 3.83
CA LYS A 134 16.24 14.85 2.57
C LYS A 134 15.20 15.96 2.78
N ASN A 135 14.51 16.01 3.94
CA ASN A 135 13.29 16.79 4.17
C ASN A 135 12.26 16.58 3.04
N ALA A 136 12.17 15.36 2.54
CA ALA A 136 11.29 14.98 1.45
C ALA A 136 11.02 13.48 1.50
N GLY A 137 9.78 13.09 1.19
CA GLY A 137 9.36 11.70 1.13
C GLY A 137 7.84 11.58 1.08
N CYS A 138 7.37 10.39 0.73
CA CYS A 138 5.94 10.10 0.74
C CYS A 138 5.68 8.68 1.27
N ILE A 139 4.73 8.53 2.21
CA ILE A 139 4.29 7.24 2.73
C ILE A 139 2.77 7.15 2.60
N LEU A 140 2.30 6.17 1.84
CA LEU A 140 0.90 5.94 1.56
C LEU A 140 0.42 4.66 2.25
N PHE A 141 -0.75 4.71 2.86
CA PHE A 141 -1.35 3.59 3.58
C PHE A 141 -2.65 3.17 2.90
N THR A 142 -2.72 1.94 2.42
CA THR A 142 -3.93 1.35 1.83
C THR A 142 -4.93 0.99 2.91
N GLY A 143 -5.92 1.83 3.08
CA GLY A 143 -7.09 1.60 3.90
C GLY A 143 -8.18 0.81 3.18
N ALA A 144 -9.34 0.79 3.78
CA ALA A 144 -10.56 0.17 3.24
C ALA A 144 -11.78 0.82 3.90
N THR A 145 -13.01 0.49 3.46
CA THR A 145 -14.24 0.77 4.20
C THR A 145 -14.09 0.44 5.68
N SER A 146 -13.43 -0.67 5.96
CA SER A 146 -13.12 -1.15 7.31
C SER A 146 -12.16 -0.27 8.11
N SER A 147 -11.64 0.83 7.54
CA SER A 147 -10.91 1.86 8.28
C SER A 147 -11.82 2.94 8.88
N VAL A 148 -13.06 3.01 8.43
CA VAL A 148 -14.04 4.07 8.80
C VAL A 148 -15.36 3.49 9.33
N ARG A 149 -15.69 2.26 8.97
CA ARG A 149 -16.86 1.52 9.43
C ARG A 149 -16.48 0.10 9.84
N GLY A 150 -16.96 -0.36 10.99
CA GLY A 150 -16.75 -1.74 11.43
C GLY A 150 -17.49 -2.73 10.53
N ALA A 151 -16.79 -3.78 10.09
CA ALA A 151 -17.36 -4.91 9.35
C ALA A 151 -16.71 -6.22 9.86
N ALA A 152 -15.85 -6.89 9.10
CA ALA A 152 -15.13 -8.06 9.58
C ALA A 152 -14.21 -7.70 10.76
N ILE A 153 -14.36 -8.36 11.90
CA ILE A 153 -13.78 -7.98 13.19
C ILE A 153 -12.26 -7.82 13.12
N THR A 154 -11.56 -8.87 12.66
CA THR A 154 -10.08 -8.86 12.55
C THR A 154 -9.61 -7.78 11.58
N PHE A 155 -10.24 -7.71 10.41
CA PHE A 155 -9.85 -6.78 9.35
C PHE A 155 -10.12 -5.33 9.74
N SER A 156 -11.31 -5.02 10.27
CA SER A 156 -11.67 -3.67 10.73
C SER A 156 -10.77 -3.21 11.87
N SER A 157 -10.52 -4.08 12.86
CA SER A 157 -9.62 -3.76 13.97
C SER A 157 -8.24 -3.33 13.46
N ALA A 158 -7.64 -4.08 12.52
CA ALA A 158 -6.35 -3.73 11.93
C ALA A 158 -6.42 -2.46 11.06
N LYS A 159 -7.47 -2.29 10.24
CA LYS A 159 -7.61 -1.12 9.35
C LYS A 159 -7.87 0.18 10.11
N PHE A 160 -8.62 0.17 11.22
CA PHE A 160 -8.71 1.32 12.13
C PHE A 160 -7.35 1.62 12.79
N GLY A 161 -6.63 0.58 13.24
CA GLY A 161 -5.28 0.74 13.78
C GLY A 161 -4.32 1.37 12.77
N LEU A 162 -4.36 0.92 11.52
CA LEU A 162 -3.56 1.47 10.43
C LEU A 162 -3.88 2.95 10.15
N ARG A 163 -5.17 3.32 10.16
CA ARG A 163 -5.61 4.72 10.02
C ARG A 163 -5.08 5.60 11.15
N GLY A 164 -5.15 5.11 12.40
CA GLY A 164 -4.59 5.80 13.56
C GLY A 164 -3.07 6.00 13.45
N LEU A 165 -2.35 4.99 12.98
CA LEU A 165 -0.90 5.08 12.73
C LEU A 165 -0.60 6.14 11.65
N ALA A 166 -1.32 6.14 10.54
CA ALA A 166 -1.13 7.12 9.47
C ALA A 166 -1.36 8.57 9.96
N GLN A 167 -2.42 8.81 10.73
CA GLN A 167 -2.72 10.12 11.31
C GLN A 167 -1.64 10.59 12.30
N ALA A 168 -1.12 9.68 13.14
CA ALA A 168 -0.06 10.01 14.09
C ALA A 168 1.25 10.36 13.36
N LEU A 169 1.62 9.58 12.34
CA LEU A 169 2.79 9.85 11.51
C LEU A 169 2.65 11.16 10.71
N ALA A 170 1.48 11.45 10.14
CA ALA A 170 1.24 12.71 9.45
C ALA A 170 1.46 13.91 10.37
N ARG A 171 0.94 13.85 11.57
CA ARG A 171 1.09 14.90 12.58
C ARG A 171 2.53 15.20 12.93
N GLU A 172 3.38 14.17 12.97
CA GLU A 172 4.81 14.29 13.29
C GLU A 172 5.66 14.69 12.07
N LEU A 173 5.36 14.12 10.89
CA LEU A 173 6.26 14.10 9.75
C LEU A 173 5.94 15.15 8.67
N TRP A 174 4.69 15.62 8.55
CA TRP A 174 4.36 16.70 7.61
C TRP A 174 5.18 17.97 7.84
N PRO A 175 5.33 18.46 9.09
CA PRO A 175 6.18 19.62 9.33
C PRO A 175 7.65 19.42 8.95
N LYS A 176 8.07 18.17 8.74
CA LYS A 176 9.43 17.76 8.36
C LYS A 176 9.54 17.44 6.86
N GLY A 177 8.53 17.81 6.07
CA GLY A 177 8.54 17.65 4.60
C GLY A 177 8.22 16.23 4.10
N ILE A 178 7.65 15.35 4.92
CA ILE A 178 7.28 13.98 4.53
C ILE A 178 5.75 13.88 4.44
N HIS A 179 5.25 13.64 3.25
CA HIS A 179 3.82 13.47 3.00
C HIS A 179 3.34 12.09 3.46
N ILE A 180 2.37 12.06 4.35
CA ILE A 180 1.68 10.84 4.81
C ILE A 180 0.22 10.94 4.39
N ALA A 181 -0.29 9.90 3.71
CA ALA A 181 -1.72 9.84 3.40
C ALA A 181 -2.28 8.42 3.61
N HIS A 182 -3.53 8.39 4.04
CA HIS A 182 -4.32 7.17 4.20
C HIS A 182 -5.41 7.14 3.12
N ILE A 183 -5.50 6.05 2.37
CA ILE A 183 -6.42 5.90 1.26
C ILE A 183 -7.49 4.89 1.64
N VAL A 184 -8.72 5.36 1.80
CA VAL A 184 -9.91 4.51 1.99
C VAL A 184 -10.35 4.00 0.63
N ILE A 185 -10.27 2.70 0.42
CA ILE A 185 -10.80 2.03 -0.77
C ILE A 185 -12.12 1.37 -0.36
N ASP A 186 -13.22 1.96 -0.79
CA ASP A 186 -14.56 1.49 -0.47
C ASP A 186 -15.20 0.84 -1.69
N GLY A 187 -14.89 -0.41 -1.90
CA GLY A 187 -15.39 -1.25 -2.98
C GLY A 187 -14.47 -2.45 -3.25
N VAL A 188 -14.93 -3.35 -4.08
CA VAL A 188 -14.20 -4.54 -4.49
C VAL A 188 -13.24 -4.19 -5.62
N ILE A 189 -11.94 -4.44 -5.44
CA ILE A 189 -10.93 -4.20 -6.47
C ILE A 189 -10.91 -5.39 -7.43
N HIS A 190 -10.90 -5.13 -8.72
CA HIS A 190 -10.71 -6.18 -9.72
C HIS A 190 -9.32 -6.82 -9.59
N GLU A 191 -9.25 -8.16 -9.59
CA GLU A 191 -7.98 -8.89 -9.39
C GLU A 191 -7.00 -8.78 -10.57
N ARG A 192 -7.48 -8.39 -11.76
CA ARG A 192 -6.67 -8.22 -12.97
C ARG A 192 -6.94 -6.85 -13.59
N GLU A 193 -6.06 -6.43 -14.51
CA GLU A 193 -6.29 -5.24 -15.31
C GLU A 193 -7.64 -5.34 -16.01
N PHE A 194 -8.45 -4.31 -15.84
CA PHE A 194 -9.80 -4.27 -16.37
C PHE A 194 -9.75 -4.23 -17.89
N GLU A 195 -10.13 -5.31 -18.56
CA GLU A 195 -10.44 -5.27 -19.98
C GLU A 195 -11.75 -4.50 -20.15
N LEU A 196 -11.67 -3.35 -20.79
CA LEU A 196 -12.84 -2.55 -21.18
C LEU A 196 -13.82 -3.42 -21.98
N GLY A 197 -14.93 -3.82 -21.35
CA GLY A 197 -15.95 -4.64 -21.97
C GLY A 197 -16.25 -5.97 -21.29
N SER A 198 -15.50 -6.40 -20.28
CA SER A 198 -15.88 -7.56 -19.48
C SER A 198 -17.13 -7.23 -18.66
N GLN A 199 -18.26 -7.85 -19.00
CA GLN A 199 -19.48 -7.75 -18.20
C GLN A 199 -19.22 -8.45 -16.86
N ASN A 200 -19.20 -7.64 -15.80
CA ASN A 200 -19.10 -8.16 -14.46
C ASN A 200 -20.41 -8.85 -14.06
N GLN A 201 -20.32 -10.12 -13.67
CA GLN A 201 -21.47 -10.87 -13.14
C GLN A 201 -21.69 -10.64 -11.64
N SER A 202 -20.84 -9.83 -10.97
CA SER A 202 -21.02 -9.49 -9.57
C SER A 202 -22.09 -8.39 -9.42
N ALA A 203 -22.90 -8.48 -8.37
CA ALA A 203 -23.92 -7.46 -8.03
C ALA A 203 -23.29 -6.13 -7.57
N GLU A 204 -21.98 -6.11 -7.24
CA GLU A 204 -21.27 -4.95 -6.75
C GLU A 204 -20.38 -4.34 -7.84
N PRO A 205 -20.35 -2.99 -7.95
CA PRO A 205 -19.49 -2.31 -8.90
C PRO A 205 -18.02 -2.52 -8.53
N LEU A 206 -17.21 -2.99 -9.49
CA LEU A 206 -15.79 -3.24 -9.30
C LEU A 206 -14.96 -1.97 -9.53
N MET A 207 -13.93 -1.80 -8.70
CA MET A 207 -12.95 -0.73 -8.86
C MET A 207 -11.80 -1.16 -9.77
N ASN A 208 -11.46 -0.30 -10.72
CA ASN A 208 -10.31 -0.51 -11.60
C ASN A 208 -9.00 -0.21 -10.85
N PRO A 209 -8.10 -1.20 -10.66
CA PRO A 209 -6.85 -1.00 -9.94
C PRO A 209 -5.90 0.00 -10.63
N ILE A 210 -6.02 0.20 -11.95
CA ILE A 210 -5.24 1.21 -12.69
C ILE A 210 -5.68 2.61 -12.26
N ALA A 211 -6.99 2.88 -12.18
CA ALA A 211 -7.52 4.16 -11.74
C ALA A 211 -7.14 4.47 -10.28
N ILE A 212 -7.12 3.44 -9.43
CA ILE A 212 -6.62 3.57 -8.05
C ILE A 212 -5.14 3.94 -8.06
N ALA A 213 -4.31 3.27 -8.86
CA ALA A 213 -2.87 3.55 -8.94
C ALA A 213 -2.57 4.98 -9.45
N GLU A 214 -3.38 5.53 -10.36
CA GLU A 214 -3.30 6.94 -10.77
C GLU A 214 -3.56 7.90 -9.59
N ALA A 215 -4.54 7.60 -8.73
CA ALA A 215 -4.82 8.40 -7.54
C ALA A 215 -3.65 8.37 -6.54
N TYR A 216 -3.02 7.19 -6.35
CA TYR A 216 -1.81 7.07 -5.51
C TYR A 216 -0.64 7.90 -6.04
N TRP A 217 -0.42 7.87 -7.35
CA TRP A 217 0.62 8.71 -7.97
C TRP A 217 0.31 10.19 -7.81
N GLY A 218 -0.96 10.58 -7.98
CA GLY A 218 -1.43 11.94 -7.73
C GLY A 218 -1.09 12.41 -6.31
N LEU A 219 -1.33 11.57 -5.29
CA LEU A 219 -0.96 11.87 -3.90
C LEU A 219 0.55 12.04 -3.73
N ALA A 220 1.36 11.14 -4.31
CA ALA A 220 2.82 11.22 -4.21
C ALA A 220 3.39 12.50 -4.82
N LYS A 221 2.68 13.11 -5.78
CA LYS A 221 3.10 14.33 -6.51
C LYS A 221 2.45 15.61 -6.00
N GLN A 222 1.62 15.55 -4.95
CA GLN A 222 0.93 16.73 -4.44
C GLN A 222 1.90 17.82 -3.98
N ASP A 223 1.53 19.05 -4.29
CA ASP A 223 2.22 20.21 -3.73
C ASP A 223 2.04 20.28 -2.21
N SER A 224 3.11 20.59 -1.50
CA SER A 224 3.12 20.61 -0.04
C SER A 224 2.20 21.64 0.59
N SER A 225 1.75 22.65 -0.18
CA SER A 225 0.77 23.62 0.29
C SER A 225 -0.65 23.07 0.42
N ALA A 226 -0.93 21.86 -0.15
CA ALA A 226 -2.26 21.26 -0.18
C ALA A 226 -2.20 19.71 -0.10
N TRP A 227 -1.51 19.19 0.88
CA TRP A 227 -1.43 17.73 1.08
C TRP A 227 -2.73 17.12 1.58
N THR A 228 -3.10 15.99 1.01
CA THR A 228 -4.23 15.16 1.44
C THR A 228 -3.80 14.25 2.58
N LEU A 229 -4.53 14.29 3.69
CA LEU A 229 -4.37 13.33 4.78
C LEU A 229 -5.14 12.04 4.53
N GLU A 230 -6.37 12.16 4.07
CA GLU A 230 -7.24 11.01 3.79
C GLU A 230 -7.94 11.19 2.45
N LEU A 231 -7.84 10.16 1.60
CA LEU A 231 -8.51 10.10 0.30
C LEU A 231 -9.50 8.94 0.32
N ASP A 232 -10.74 9.21 -0.04
CA ASP A 232 -11.81 8.22 -0.17
C ASP A 232 -12.02 7.91 -1.67
N LEU A 233 -11.83 6.64 -2.04
CA LEU A 233 -12.02 6.14 -3.41
C LEU A 233 -13.15 5.13 -3.44
N ARG A 234 -14.15 5.39 -4.31
CA ARG A 234 -15.35 4.56 -4.47
C ARG A 234 -15.70 4.39 -5.93
N PRO A 235 -16.37 3.28 -6.31
CA PRO A 235 -17.00 3.20 -7.62
C PRO A 235 -18.19 4.18 -7.67
N TYR A 236 -18.43 4.79 -8.83
CA TYR A 236 -19.50 5.79 -9.01
C TYR A 236 -20.90 5.26 -8.69
N GLY A 237 -21.11 3.93 -8.80
CA GLY A 237 -22.38 3.27 -8.51
C GLY A 237 -22.53 2.80 -7.06
N GLU A 238 -21.55 3.12 -6.18
CA GLU A 238 -21.63 2.77 -4.76
C GLU A 238 -22.78 3.49 -4.08
N LYS A 239 -23.55 2.76 -3.30
CA LYS A 239 -24.61 3.33 -2.47
C LYS A 239 -24.02 3.78 -1.14
N PHE A 240 -23.95 5.09 -0.95
CA PHE A 240 -23.41 5.68 0.26
C PHE A 240 -24.24 5.26 1.50
N PHE A 241 -23.57 4.68 2.48
CA PHE A 241 -24.12 4.40 3.81
C PHE A 241 -25.26 3.35 3.88
N GLU A 242 -25.41 2.48 2.89
CA GLU A 242 -26.25 1.27 3.01
C GLU A 242 -25.50 0.10 3.65
#